data_88ff649f66af49bcefa125608375f4c7
#
_entry.id   88ff649f66af49bcefa125608375f4c7
#
_cell.length_a   1.000
_cell.length_b   1.000
_cell.length_c   1.000
_cell.angle_alpha   90.00
_cell.angle_beta   90.00
_cell.angle_gamma   90.00
#
_symmetry.space_group_name_H-M   'P 1'
#
loop_
_entity.id
_entity.type
_entity.pdbx_description
1 polymer ?
#
loop_
_entity_poly.entity_id
_entity_poly.type
_entity_poly.pdbx_seq_one_letter_code
_entity_poly.pdbx_strand_id
1 'polypeptide(L)'
;MKQYDAIIIGFGKAGKTLAAELSNRGWQVAIVERSNMMYGGSCPNVACIPTKTLVHEAEVSALLYHDDFPKQTNMYKQAIGRKNRLTSFLRNDNYERLSKRPNVTIYTGMGSFISANTIKVTLPEGYIELQGKEIFINTGSTPIIPAIDGIQQSQHVYTSSTLLDLSVLPHHLIIIGGGYIGLELASMYAGFGSKVTILEGGNKFMPREDRDIANSVKEVMEKKGIEIHLNARAQSIHDTNDGVT
;
A
#
# COMPACT_ATOMS: atom_id res chain seq x y z
N MET A 1 20.73 2.99 28.06
CA MET A 1 19.36 3.37 27.66
C MET A 1 19.40 4.85 27.24
N LYS A 2 18.88 5.18 26.03
CA LYS A 2 18.81 6.56 25.55
C LYS A 2 17.47 7.19 25.94
N GLN A 3 17.47 8.47 26.30
CA GLN A 3 16.30 9.21 26.75
C GLN A 3 15.81 10.20 25.71
N TYR A 4 14.48 10.32 25.55
CA TYR A 4 13.81 11.20 24.63
C TYR A 4 12.60 11.86 25.31
N ASP A 5 12.24 13.07 24.85
CA ASP A 5 10.98 13.68 25.25
C ASP A 5 9.81 12.94 24.57
N ALA A 6 9.99 12.53 23.32
CA ALA A 6 9.00 11.73 22.57
C ALA A 6 9.62 10.56 21.82
N ILE A 7 8.94 9.42 21.83
CA ILE A 7 9.22 8.28 20.94
C ILE A 7 7.99 8.06 20.07
N ILE A 8 8.18 8.03 18.75
CA ILE A 8 7.12 7.79 17.76
C ILE A 8 7.40 6.45 17.08
N ILE A 9 6.46 5.51 17.21
CA ILE A 9 6.56 4.18 16.58
C ILE A 9 5.81 4.22 15.25
N GLY A 10 6.55 4.24 14.15
CA GLY A 10 6.08 4.35 12.77
C GLY A 10 6.38 5.70 12.13
N PHE A 11 7.00 5.65 10.93
CA PHE A 11 7.40 6.81 10.14
C PHE A 11 6.31 7.24 9.13
N GLY A 12 5.04 7.00 9.46
CA GLY A 12 3.91 7.37 8.62
C GLY A 12 3.60 8.88 8.63
N LYS A 13 2.57 9.29 7.89
CA LYS A 13 2.21 10.72 7.71
C LYS A 13 2.01 11.44 9.04
N ALA A 14 1.28 10.86 9.98
CA ALA A 14 1.05 11.48 11.28
C ALA A 14 2.36 11.54 12.10
N GLY A 15 3.09 10.42 12.20
CA GLY A 15 4.32 10.32 12.99
C GLY A 15 5.40 11.29 12.52
N LYS A 16 5.67 11.36 11.22
CA LYS A 16 6.68 12.30 10.68
C LYS A 16 6.29 13.77 10.87
N THR A 17 4.99 14.09 10.75
CA THR A 17 4.49 15.45 10.95
C THR A 17 4.60 15.86 12.41
N LEU A 18 4.21 14.96 13.32
CA LEU A 18 4.35 15.17 14.76
C LEU A 18 5.83 15.33 15.16
N ALA A 19 6.72 14.45 14.65
CA ALA A 19 8.15 14.55 14.92
C ALA A 19 8.74 15.89 14.49
N ALA A 20 8.37 16.40 13.32
CA ALA A 20 8.80 17.70 12.84
C ALA A 20 8.33 18.83 13.75
N GLU A 21 7.08 18.79 14.18
CA GLU A 21 6.50 19.80 15.06
C GLU A 21 7.11 19.77 16.47
N LEU A 22 7.26 18.60 17.08
CA LEU A 22 7.92 18.46 18.38
C LEU A 22 9.39 18.90 18.32
N SER A 23 10.07 18.57 17.23
CA SER A 23 11.43 19.06 16.97
C SER A 23 11.50 20.58 16.90
N ASN A 24 10.53 21.26 16.25
CA ASN A 24 10.47 22.72 16.22
C ASN A 24 10.28 23.35 17.62
N ARG A 25 9.65 22.60 18.54
CA ARG A 25 9.49 23.00 19.96
C ARG A 25 10.68 22.66 20.83
N GLY A 26 11.78 22.17 20.24
CA GLY A 26 13.02 21.86 20.95
C GLY A 26 13.05 20.48 21.63
N TRP A 27 12.05 19.62 21.42
CA TRP A 27 12.00 18.27 22.01
C TRP A 27 13.04 17.35 21.37
N GLN A 28 13.61 16.47 22.18
CA GLN A 28 14.41 15.33 21.70
C GLN A 28 13.47 14.22 21.26
N VAL A 29 13.43 13.91 19.99
CA VAL A 29 12.47 12.98 19.38
C VAL A 29 13.18 11.75 18.80
N ALA A 30 12.70 10.55 19.15
CA ALA A 30 13.05 9.32 18.46
C ALA A 30 11.90 8.88 17.55
N ILE A 31 12.22 8.47 16.32
CA ILE A 31 11.28 7.78 15.42
C ILE A 31 11.80 6.36 15.22
N VAL A 32 10.92 5.38 15.39
CA VAL A 32 11.21 3.97 15.15
C VAL A 32 10.41 3.50 13.95
N GLU A 33 11.10 3.07 12.89
CA GLU A 33 10.45 2.53 11.68
C GLU A 33 11.02 1.14 11.37
N ARG A 34 10.15 0.16 11.19
CA ARG A 34 10.58 -1.24 10.98
C ARG A 34 11.31 -1.47 9.67
N SER A 35 11.10 -0.63 8.65
CA SER A 35 11.66 -0.81 7.32
C SER A 35 12.05 0.52 6.67
N ASN A 36 13.28 0.62 6.17
CA ASN A 36 13.72 1.76 5.38
C ASN A 36 12.91 1.93 4.10
N MET A 37 12.23 0.88 3.62
CA MET A 37 11.32 0.93 2.48
C MET A 37 9.99 1.62 2.80
N MET A 38 9.73 1.96 4.07
CA MET A 38 8.47 2.56 4.53
C MET A 38 8.61 3.98 5.08
N TYR A 39 9.77 4.64 4.89
CA TYR A 39 9.91 6.03 5.28
C TYR A 39 8.89 6.92 4.57
N GLY A 40 8.10 7.67 5.36
CA GLY A 40 6.94 8.44 4.90
C GLY A 40 5.60 7.71 5.03
N GLY A 41 5.62 6.39 5.36
CA GLY A 41 4.44 5.56 5.57
C GLY A 41 3.81 5.04 4.27
N SER A 42 2.57 4.56 4.37
CA SER A 42 1.86 3.88 3.27
C SER A 42 1.64 4.78 2.06
N CYS A 43 1.28 6.05 2.26
CA CYS A 43 0.89 6.95 1.16
C CYS A 43 1.96 7.06 0.06
N PRO A 44 3.24 7.39 0.33
CA PRO A 44 4.24 7.47 -0.74
C PRO A 44 4.77 6.12 -1.21
N ASN A 45 4.62 5.05 -0.43
CA ASN A 45 5.30 3.78 -0.70
C ASN A 45 4.39 2.71 -1.32
N VAL A 46 3.18 2.51 -0.78
CA VAL A 46 2.32 1.37 -1.14
C VAL A 46 0.83 1.72 -1.27
N ALA A 47 0.48 3.01 -1.36
CA ALA A 47 -0.91 3.45 -1.47
C ALA A 47 -1.05 4.65 -2.42
N CYS A 48 -1.33 5.86 -1.91
CA CYS A 48 -1.81 7.01 -2.69
C CYS A 48 -0.93 7.33 -3.91
N ILE A 49 0.36 7.54 -3.71
CA ILE A 49 1.25 8.04 -4.77
C ILE A 49 1.50 6.98 -5.85
N PRO A 50 1.93 5.74 -5.51
CA PRO A 50 2.13 4.71 -6.52
C PRO A 50 0.83 4.39 -7.27
N THR A 51 -0.31 4.31 -6.58
CA THR A 51 -1.59 4.03 -7.22
C THR A 51 -2.01 5.14 -8.18
N LYS A 52 -1.97 6.42 -7.74
CA LYS A 52 -2.35 7.54 -8.62
C LYS A 52 -1.42 7.69 -9.82
N THR A 53 -0.12 7.40 -9.65
CA THR A 53 0.82 7.37 -10.78
C THR A 53 0.39 6.32 -11.80
N LEU A 54 0.08 5.09 -11.34
CA LEU A 54 -0.31 4.02 -12.25
C LEU A 54 -1.71 4.23 -12.85
N VAL A 55 -2.67 4.80 -12.11
CA VAL A 55 -4.01 5.14 -12.64
C VAL A 55 -3.89 6.15 -13.78
N HIS A 56 -3.10 7.22 -13.60
CA HIS A 56 -2.87 8.20 -14.67
C HIS A 56 -2.25 7.56 -15.93
N GLU A 57 -1.23 6.73 -15.75
CA GLU A 57 -0.57 6.04 -16.85
C GLU A 57 -1.50 5.02 -17.55
N ALA A 58 -2.40 4.40 -16.79
CA ALA A 58 -3.41 3.49 -17.32
C ALA A 58 -4.44 4.23 -18.19
N GLU A 59 -4.88 5.42 -17.77
CA GLU A 59 -5.75 6.28 -18.55
C GLU A 59 -5.09 6.69 -19.88
N VAL A 60 -3.82 7.10 -19.85
CA VAL A 60 -3.05 7.42 -21.06
C VAL A 60 -2.90 6.18 -21.95
N SER A 61 -2.62 5.01 -21.36
CA SER A 61 -2.50 3.74 -22.09
C SER A 61 -3.81 3.38 -22.82
N ALA A 62 -4.95 3.49 -22.14
CA ALA A 62 -6.26 3.20 -22.70
C ALA A 62 -6.61 4.15 -23.87
N LEU A 63 -6.25 5.42 -23.76
CA LEU A 63 -6.49 6.42 -24.81
C LEU A 63 -5.63 6.20 -26.06
N LEU A 64 -4.35 5.81 -25.87
CA LEU A 64 -3.38 5.69 -26.96
C LEU A 64 -3.39 4.32 -27.65
N TYR A 65 -3.68 3.26 -26.91
CA TYR A 65 -3.45 1.88 -27.33
C TYR A 65 -4.64 0.96 -27.04
N HIS A 66 -5.87 1.49 -27.17
CA HIS A 66 -7.08 0.69 -27.00
C HIS A 66 -6.99 -0.60 -27.87
N ASP A 67 -7.25 -1.76 -27.27
CA ASP A 67 -7.19 -3.09 -27.88
C ASP A 67 -5.80 -3.54 -28.42
N ASP A 68 -4.71 -2.86 -28.06
CA ASP A 68 -3.34 -3.27 -28.40
C ASP A 68 -2.58 -3.73 -27.14
N PHE A 69 -2.89 -4.94 -26.66
CA PHE A 69 -2.32 -5.47 -25.42
C PHE A 69 -0.77 -5.49 -25.40
N PRO A 70 -0.04 -5.80 -26.50
CA PRO A 70 1.42 -5.66 -26.52
C PRO A 70 1.93 -4.24 -26.21
N LYS A 71 1.31 -3.20 -26.79
CA LYS A 71 1.68 -1.80 -26.52
C LYS A 71 1.27 -1.39 -25.11
N GLN A 72 0.09 -1.80 -24.64
CA GLN A 72 -0.35 -1.58 -23.26
C GLN A 72 0.60 -2.23 -22.25
N THR A 73 1.08 -3.44 -22.51
CA THR A 73 2.09 -4.12 -21.69
C THR A 73 3.40 -3.33 -21.61
N ASN A 74 3.85 -2.77 -22.73
CA ASN A 74 5.05 -1.92 -22.75
C ASN A 74 4.83 -0.62 -21.94
N MET A 75 3.68 0.02 -22.08
CA MET A 75 3.29 1.20 -21.26
C MET A 75 3.26 0.85 -19.77
N TYR A 76 2.67 -0.28 -19.39
CA TYR A 76 2.65 -0.76 -18.01
C TYR A 76 4.07 -0.90 -17.44
N LYS A 77 4.97 -1.55 -18.16
CA LYS A 77 6.38 -1.70 -17.75
C LYS A 77 7.07 -0.35 -17.53
N GLN A 78 6.83 0.62 -18.42
CA GLN A 78 7.36 1.97 -18.27
C GLN A 78 6.74 2.70 -17.07
N ALA A 79 5.42 2.53 -16.85
CA ALA A 79 4.69 3.11 -15.73
C ALA A 79 5.21 2.59 -14.38
N ILE A 80 5.47 1.28 -14.27
CA ILE A 80 6.14 0.68 -13.09
C ILE A 80 7.51 1.32 -12.85
N GLY A 81 8.30 1.52 -13.88
CA GLY A 81 9.59 2.19 -13.77
C GLY A 81 9.46 3.65 -13.28
N ARG A 82 8.49 4.41 -13.80
CA ARG A 82 8.21 5.79 -13.33
C ARG A 82 7.75 5.82 -11.88
N LYS A 83 6.79 4.96 -11.52
CA LYS A 83 6.30 4.77 -10.15
C LYS A 83 7.45 4.48 -9.19
N ASN A 84 8.34 3.55 -9.52
CA ASN A 84 9.46 3.15 -8.66
C ASN A 84 10.45 4.31 -8.43
N ARG A 85 10.77 5.11 -9.46
CA ARG A 85 11.61 6.30 -9.30
C ARG A 85 10.98 7.34 -8.40
N LEU A 86 9.69 7.62 -8.59
CA LEU A 86 8.96 8.60 -7.78
C LEU A 86 8.85 8.17 -6.31
N THR A 87 8.49 6.92 -6.04
CA THR A 87 8.38 6.42 -4.66
C THR A 87 9.73 6.41 -3.96
N SER A 88 10.80 6.03 -4.65
CA SER A 88 12.16 6.06 -4.09
C SER A 88 12.62 7.48 -3.77
N PHE A 89 12.36 8.43 -4.66
CA PHE A 89 12.66 9.85 -4.42
C PHE A 89 11.90 10.38 -3.19
N LEU A 90 10.60 10.15 -3.11
CA LEU A 90 9.77 10.63 -2.00
C LEU A 90 10.15 9.96 -0.67
N ARG A 91 10.53 8.71 -0.68
CA ARG A 91 11.01 7.98 0.49
C ARG A 91 12.28 8.61 1.05
N ASN A 92 13.25 8.87 0.18
CA ASN A 92 14.50 9.52 0.55
C ASN A 92 14.25 10.95 1.07
N ASP A 93 13.44 11.75 0.37
CA ASP A 93 13.09 13.11 0.78
C ASP A 93 12.43 13.14 2.18
N ASN A 94 11.51 12.18 2.46
CA ASN A 94 10.91 12.06 3.78
C ASN A 94 11.95 11.75 4.87
N TYR A 95 12.89 10.87 4.59
CA TYR A 95 13.98 10.55 5.52
C TYR A 95 14.88 11.76 5.76
N GLU A 96 15.36 12.42 4.71
CA GLU A 96 16.28 13.55 4.79
C GLU A 96 15.69 14.74 5.55
N ARG A 97 14.42 15.06 5.36
CA ARG A 97 13.75 16.16 6.05
C ARG A 97 13.76 16.02 7.57
N LEU A 98 13.81 14.82 8.09
CA LEU A 98 13.83 14.56 9.53
C LEU A 98 15.23 14.23 10.04
N SER A 99 16.04 13.48 9.31
CA SER A 99 17.40 13.11 9.72
C SER A 99 18.34 14.31 9.82
N LYS A 100 18.07 15.40 9.07
CA LYS A 100 18.83 16.64 9.14
C LYS A 100 18.51 17.51 10.37
N ARG A 101 17.52 17.14 11.18
CA ARG A 101 17.16 17.87 12.39
C ARG A 101 18.03 17.40 13.56
N PRO A 102 18.73 18.30 14.27
CA PRO A 102 19.71 17.90 15.29
C PRO A 102 19.11 17.19 16.49
N ASN A 103 17.82 17.39 16.75
CA ASN A 103 17.06 16.81 17.86
C ASN A 103 16.11 15.69 17.45
N VAL A 104 16.26 15.14 16.22
CA VAL A 104 15.51 13.97 15.76
C VAL A 104 16.47 12.81 15.50
N THR A 105 16.20 11.66 16.09
CA THR A 105 16.94 10.42 15.82
C THR A 105 15.98 9.39 15.18
N ILE A 106 16.37 8.84 14.04
CA ILE A 106 15.62 7.81 13.34
C ILE A 106 16.28 6.45 13.59
N TYR A 107 15.49 5.49 14.05
CA TYR A 107 15.90 4.10 14.25
C TYR A 107 15.16 3.21 13.26
N THR A 108 15.92 2.47 12.45
CA THR A 108 15.35 1.47 11.53
C THR A 108 15.40 0.11 12.21
N GLY A 109 14.27 -0.31 12.74
CA GLY A 109 14.13 -1.55 13.49
C GLY A 109 12.71 -1.77 14.03
N MET A 110 12.47 -2.95 14.57
CA MET A 110 11.17 -3.31 15.14
C MET A 110 11.06 -2.80 16.56
N GLY A 111 10.11 -1.88 16.79
CA GLY A 111 9.78 -1.36 18.11
C GLY A 111 8.79 -2.25 18.85
N SER A 112 9.09 -2.54 20.12
CA SER A 112 8.19 -3.24 21.04
C SER A 112 8.25 -2.62 22.44
N PHE A 113 7.13 -2.62 23.14
CA PHE A 113 7.09 -2.13 24.53
C PHE A 113 7.79 -3.13 25.48
N ILE A 114 8.64 -2.61 26.37
CA ILE A 114 9.15 -3.32 27.54
C ILE A 114 8.38 -2.87 28.80
N SER A 115 8.08 -1.58 28.87
CA SER A 115 7.27 -0.98 29.93
C SER A 115 6.42 0.15 29.35
N ALA A 116 5.64 0.84 30.17
CA ALA A 116 4.78 1.95 29.74
C ALA A 116 5.57 3.10 29.06
N ASN A 117 6.84 3.28 29.39
CA ASN A 117 7.69 4.37 28.90
C ASN A 117 8.99 3.91 28.24
N THR A 118 9.17 2.60 28.02
CA THR A 118 10.40 2.04 27.46
C THR A 118 10.10 1.18 26.24
N ILE A 119 10.76 1.50 25.13
CA ILE A 119 10.69 0.77 23.86
C ILE A 119 12.00 0.05 23.61
N LYS A 120 11.93 -1.25 23.36
CA LYS A 120 13.00 -2.04 22.75
C LYS A 120 12.91 -1.89 21.24
N VAL A 121 14.01 -1.50 20.62
CA VAL A 121 14.15 -1.50 19.17
C VAL A 121 15.10 -2.61 18.75
N THR A 122 14.57 -3.64 18.12
CA THR A 122 15.36 -4.74 17.55
C THR A 122 15.93 -4.29 16.21
N LEU A 123 17.26 -4.32 16.13
CA LEU A 123 18.06 -3.96 14.95
C LEU A 123 18.64 -5.26 14.32
N PRO A 124 19.20 -5.21 13.11
CA PRO A 124 19.88 -6.38 12.51
C PRO A 124 20.97 -6.98 13.40
N GLU A 125 21.71 -6.14 14.15
CA GLU A 125 22.83 -6.54 14.99
C GLU A 125 22.54 -6.37 16.49
N GLY A 126 21.36 -6.81 16.96
CA GLY A 126 21.03 -6.75 18.38
C GLY A 126 19.84 -5.84 18.68
N TYR A 127 19.86 -5.19 19.84
CA TYR A 127 18.77 -4.29 20.21
C TYR A 127 19.29 -3.08 21.02
N ILE A 128 18.47 -2.06 21.06
CA ILE A 128 18.66 -0.88 21.92
C ILE A 128 17.38 -0.63 22.70
N GLU A 129 17.52 0.01 23.86
CA GLU A 129 16.40 0.45 24.69
C GLU A 129 16.32 1.97 24.68
N LEU A 130 15.11 2.48 24.42
CA LEU A 130 14.77 3.89 24.39
C LEU A 130 13.75 4.19 25.46
N GLN A 131 13.99 5.19 26.28
CA GLN A 131 13.04 5.69 27.27
C GLN A 131 12.44 7.01 26.77
N GLY A 132 11.13 7.12 26.75
CA GLY A 132 10.39 8.31 26.35
C GLY A 132 9.52 8.85 27.49
N LYS A 133 9.41 10.16 27.60
CA LYS A 133 8.38 10.78 28.45
C LYS A 133 7.00 10.52 27.85
N GLU A 134 6.89 10.69 26.53
CA GLU A 134 5.68 10.44 25.75
C GLU A 134 5.95 9.42 24.66
N ILE A 135 5.02 8.48 24.43
CA ILE A 135 5.12 7.47 23.37
C ILE A 135 3.89 7.57 22.47
N PHE A 136 4.13 7.71 21.15
CA PHE A 136 3.09 7.81 20.15
C PHE A 136 3.09 6.56 19.27
N ILE A 137 1.95 5.85 19.23
CA ILE A 137 1.75 4.66 18.40
C ILE A 137 1.19 5.11 17.04
N ASN A 138 1.99 5.01 16.00
CA ASN A 138 1.65 5.39 14.63
C ASN A 138 1.98 4.26 13.64
N THR A 139 1.71 3.02 14.03
CA THR A 139 2.09 1.80 13.32
C THR A 139 1.28 1.55 12.03
N GLY A 140 0.16 2.27 11.85
CA GLY A 140 -0.69 2.15 10.67
C GLY A 140 -1.48 0.85 10.62
N SER A 141 -1.68 0.33 9.41
CA SER A 141 -2.42 -0.90 9.14
C SER A 141 -1.71 -1.74 8.06
N THR A 142 -2.03 -3.01 8.03
CA THR A 142 -1.57 -3.96 7.01
C THR A 142 -2.77 -4.63 6.35
N PRO A 143 -2.67 -5.05 5.07
CA PRO A 143 -3.71 -5.84 4.43
C PRO A 143 -4.01 -7.12 5.23
N ILE A 144 -5.29 -7.44 5.36
CA ILE A 144 -5.73 -8.72 5.93
C ILE A 144 -5.77 -9.72 4.79
N ILE A 145 -5.11 -10.86 4.97
CA ILE A 145 -5.22 -12.01 4.07
C ILE A 145 -6.38 -12.86 4.58
N PRO A 146 -7.45 -13.05 3.80
CA PRO A 146 -8.58 -13.86 4.23
C PRO A 146 -8.20 -15.33 4.38
N ALA A 147 -8.96 -16.06 5.18
CA ALA A 147 -8.80 -17.51 5.35
C ALA A 147 -9.45 -18.25 4.17
N ILE A 148 -8.73 -18.31 3.05
CA ILE A 148 -9.11 -19.05 1.83
C ILE A 148 -8.08 -20.18 1.67
N ASP A 149 -8.53 -21.38 1.38
CA ASP A 149 -7.65 -22.52 1.20
C ASP A 149 -6.68 -22.27 0.02
N GLY A 150 -5.40 -22.61 0.22
CA GLY A 150 -4.33 -22.39 -0.77
C GLY A 150 -3.79 -20.95 -0.91
N ILE A 151 -4.42 -19.93 -0.30
CA ILE A 151 -4.05 -18.52 -0.52
C ILE A 151 -2.61 -18.20 -0.08
N GLN A 152 -2.13 -18.82 1.01
CA GLN A 152 -0.79 -18.54 1.54
C GLN A 152 0.32 -19.28 0.76
N GLN A 153 -0.01 -20.34 0.05
CA GLN A 153 0.91 -21.16 -0.72
C GLN A 153 1.06 -20.66 -2.17
N SER A 154 0.09 -19.90 -2.65
CA SER A 154 0.06 -19.40 -4.02
C SER A 154 1.14 -18.34 -4.28
N GLN A 155 1.84 -18.48 -5.40
CA GLN A 155 2.79 -17.49 -5.91
C GLN A 155 2.13 -16.38 -6.74
N HIS A 156 0.85 -16.53 -7.05
CA HIS A 156 0.07 -15.61 -7.88
C HIS A 156 -0.93 -14.76 -7.09
N VAL A 157 -0.88 -14.83 -5.75
CA VAL A 157 -1.71 -13.99 -4.88
C VAL A 157 -0.94 -12.76 -4.43
N TYR A 158 -1.57 -11.62 -4.60
CA TYR A 158 -1.01 -10.31 -4.26
C TYR A 158 -1.95 -9.57 -3.32
N THR A 159 -1.38 -8.85 -2.37
CA THR A 159 -2.11 -7.85 -1.59
C THR A 159 -2.17 -6.53 -2.36
N SER A 160 -2.98 -5.57 -1.90
CA SER A 160 -3.02 -4.22 -2.46
C SER A 160 -1.64 -3.54 -2.51
N SER A 161 -0.75 -3.89 -1.58
CA SER A 161 0.61 -3.34 -1.54
C SER A 161 1.56 -4.04 -2.50
N THR A 162 1.54 -5.37 -2.56
CA THR A 162 2.46 -6.16 -3.39
C THR A 162 2.07 -6.15 -4.87
N LEU A 163 0.79 -5.99 -5.17
CA LEU A 163 0.30 -5.87 -6.55
C LEU A 163 0.87 -4.64 -7.28
N LEU A 164 1.16 -3.56 -6.57
CA LEU A 164 1.76 -2.35 -7.14
C LEU A 164 3.22 -2.55 -7.60
N ASP A 165 3.85 -3.64 -7.19
CA ASP A 165 5.22 -4.00 -7.59
C ASP A 165 5.27 -5.14 -8.62
N LEU A 166 4.10 -5.63 -9.08
CA LEU A 166 4.02 -6.62 -10.14
C LEU A 166 4.63 -6.06 -11.42
N SER A 167 5.64 -6.73 -11.94
CA SER A 167 6.41 -6.25 -13.12
C SER A 167 5.82 -6.67 -14.45
N VAL A 168 4.96 -7.70 -14.44
CA VAL A 168 4.31 -8.26 -15.62
C VAL A 168 2.83 -7.95 -15.57
N LEU A 169 2.29 -7.36 -16.64
CA LEU A 169 0.87 -7.11 -16.76
C LEU A 169 0.11 -8.43 -16.91
N PRO A 170 -0.79 -8.80 -15.99
CA PRO A 170 -1.57 -10.03 -16.13
C PRO A 170 -2.61 -9.88 -17.25
N HIS A 171 -2.85 -10.93 -18.01
CA HIS A 171 -3.95 -10.96 -18.98
C HIS A 171 -5.32 -10.90 -18.29
N HIS A 172 -5.44 -11.57 -17.14
CA HIS A 172 -6.65 -11.57 -16.33
C HIS A 172 -6.30 -11.36 -14.85
N LEU A 173 -6.92 -10.40 -14.21
CA LEU A 173 -6.80 -10.11 -12.79
C LEU A 173 -8.14 -10.39 -12.10
N ILE A 174 -8.12 -11.25 -11.09
CA ILE A 174 -9.27 -11.46 -10.20
C ILE A 174 -9.03 -10.69 -8.90
N ILE A 175 -9.99 -9.87 -8.50
CA ILE A 175 -9.95 -9.08 -7.27
C ILE A 175 -10.98 -9.62 -6.28
N ILE A 176 -10.53 -10.01 -5.10
CA ILE A 176 -11.41 -10.45 -4.02
C ILE A 176 -11.76 -9.24 -3.14
N GLY A 177 -13.01 -8.81 -3.23
CA GLY A 177 -13.58 -7.67 -2.52
C GLY A 177 -13.79 -6.43 -3.39
N GLY A 178 -15.03 -5.95 -3.45
CA GLY A 178 -15.49 -4.77 -4.21
C GLY A 178 -15.41 -3.45 -3.41
N GLY A 179 -14.45 -3.31 -2.48
CA GLY A 179 -14.20 -2.07 -1.76
C GLY A 179 -13.37 -1.06 -2.57
N TYR A 180 -13.19 0.16 -2.04
CA TYR A 180 -12.52 1.27 -2.74
C TYR A 180 -11.15 0.91 -3.34
N ILE A 181 -10.31 0.19 -2.59
CA ILE A 181 -9.00 -0.24 -3.05
C ILE A 181 -9.14 -1.21 -4.23
N GLY A 182 -10.05 -2.19 -4.11
CA GLY A 182 -10.34 -3.15 -5.18
C GLY A 182 -10.82 -2.48 -6.46
N LEU A 183 -11.71 -1.50 -6.35
CA LEU A 183 -12.24 -0.73 -7.49
C LEU A 183 -11.17 0.12 -8.16
N GLU A 184 -10.31 0.77 -7.38
CA GLU A 184 -9.20 1.58 -7.91
C GLU A 184 -8.20 0.71 -8.68
N LEU A 185 -7.81 -0.43 -8.11
CA LEU A 185 -6.92 -1.40 -8.76
C LEU A 185 -7.59 -2.01 -10.01
N ALA A 186 -8.88 -2.35 -9.94
CA ALA A 186 -9.64 -2.85 -11.10
C ALA A 186 -9.63 -1.86 -12.26
N SER A 187 -9.95 -0.59 -11.99
CA SER A 187 -9.94 0.46 -13.01
C SER A 187 -8.55 0.67 -13.62
N MET A 188 -7.51 0.62 -12.79
CA MET A 188 -6.12 0.74 -13.22
C MET A 188 -5.70 -0.40 -14.15
N TYR A 189 -5.92 -1.65 -13.76
CA TYR A 189 -5.52 -2.80 -14.58
C TYR A 189 -6.34 -2.93 -15.85
N ALA A 190 -7.66 -2.64 -15.80
CA ALA A 190 -8.50 -2.56 -16.99
C ALA A 190 -7.99 -1.48 -17.98
N GLY A 191 -7.56 -0.32 -17.47
CA GLY A 191 -6.97 0.74 -18.31
C GLY A 191 -5.65 0.34 -18.99
N PHE A 192 -4.89 -0.58 -18.40
CA PHE A 192 -3.72 -1.20 -19.06
C PHE A 192 -4.07 -2.38 -19.96
N GLY A 193 -5.36 -2.77 -20.09
CA GLY A 193 -5.82 -3.81 -21.00
C GLY A 193 -5.97 -5.21 -20.39
N SER A 194 -5.80 -5.37 -19.08
CA SER A 194 -6.13 -6.64 -18.42
C SER A 194 -7.64 -6.85 -18.42
N LYS A 195 -8.11 -8.09 -18.64
CA LYS A 195 -9.43 -8.50 -18.21
C LYS A 195 -9.48 -8.43 -16.69
N VAL A 196 -10.54 -7.85 -16.12
CA VAL A 196 -10.66 -7.73 -14.65
C VAL A 196 -12.00 -8.27 -14.20
N THR A 197 -11.96 -9.12 -13.17
CA THR A 197 -13.15 -9.67 -12.50
C THR A 197 -13.09 -9.37 -11.01
N ILE A 198 -14.15 -8.79 -10.46
CA ILE A 198 -14.30 -8.54 -9.02
C ILE A 198 -15.26 -9.56 -8.43
N LEU A 199 -14.81 -10.27 -7.39
CA LEU A 199 -15.63 -11.18 -6.58
C LEU A 199 -16.02 -10.47 -5.28
N GLU A 200 -17.28 -10.12 -5.10
CA GLU A 200 -17.83 -9.52 -3.88
C GLU A 200 -18.68 -10.53 -3.13
N GLY A 201 -18.32 -10.84 -1.90
CA GLY A 201 -19.01 -11.82 -1.07
C GLY A 201 -20.39 -11.37 -0.58
N GLY A 202 -20.69 -10.09 -0.61
CA GLY A 202 -21.96 -9.50 -0.24
C GLY A 202 -22.97 -9.50 -1.40
N ASN A 203 -24.24 -9.31 -1.05
CA ASN A 203 -25.32 -9.19 -2.03
C ASN A 203 -25.52 -7.76 -2.57
N LYS A 204 -24.73 -6.80 -2.08
CA LYS A 204 -24.77 -5.38 -2.47
C LYS A 204 -23.39 -4.89 -2.82
N PHE A 205 -23.27 -4.25 -3.97
CA PHE A 205 -22.07 -3.53 -4.33
C PHE A 205 -21.95 -2.26 -3.48
N MET A 206 -20.75 -1.98 -2.96
CA MET A 206 -20.45 -0.82 -2.09
C MET A 206 -21.52 -0.61 -1.00
N PRO A 207 -21.71 -1.54 -0.05
CA PRO A 207 -22.85 -1.55 0.86
C PRO A 207 -22.91 -0.35 1.83
N ARG A 208 -21.81 0.39 1.96
CA ARG A 208 -21.71 1.58 2.84
C ARG A 208 -22.06 2.88 2.15
N GLU A 209 -22.26 2.85 0.82
CA GLU A 209 -22.58 4.03 0.03
C GLU A 209 -24.07 4.13 -0.27
N ASP A 210 -24.55 5.31 -0.61
CA ASP A 210 -25.89 5.53 -1.12
C ASP A 210 -26.11 4.71 -2.39
N ARG A 211 -27.31 4.18 -2.55
CA ARG A 211 -27.59 3.20 -3.60
C ARG A 211 -27.47 3.75 -5.01
N ASP A 212 -27.87 4.98 -5.23
CA ASP A 212 -27.74 5.70 -6.51
C ASP A 212 -26.25 5.92 -6.86
N ILE A 213 -25.43 6.32 -5.89
CA ILE A 213 -23.99 6.46 -6.06
C ILE A 213 -23.34 5.11 -6.36
N ALA A 214 -23.64 4.08 -5.56
CA ALA A 214 -23.09 2.75 -5.77
C ALA A 214 -23.46 2.17 -7.14
N ASN A 215 -24.71 2.38 -7.59
CA ASN A 215 -25.17 1.93 -8.89
C ASN A 215 -24.44 2.70 -10.03
N SER A 216 -24.30 4.01 -9.90
CA SER A 216 -23.57 4.82 -10.88
C SER A 216 -22.10 4.41 -11.00
N VAL A 217 -21.43 4.14 -9.86
CA VAL A 217 -20.04 3.62 -9.88
C VAL A 217 -19.99 2.24 -10.55
N LYS A 218 -20.94 1.35 -10.24
CA LYS A 218 -21.01 0.03 -10.86
C LYS A 218 -21.11 0.12 -12.38
N GLU A 219 -22.05 0.95 -12.88
CA GLU A 219 -22.21 1.18 -14.32
C GLU A 219 -20.93 1.70 -14.99
N VAL A 220 -20.20 2.62 -14.33
CA VAL A 220 -18.91 3.12 -14.84
C VAL A 220 -17.88 2.01 -14.91
N MET A 221 -17.82 1.14 -13.90
CA MET A 221 -16.88 0.02 -13.88
C MET A 221 -17.22 -1.01 -14.97
N GLU A 222 -18.50 -1.36 -15.13
CA GLU A 222 -18.97 -2.28 -16.17
C GLU A 222 -18.73 -1.73 -17.58
N LYS A 223 -18.92 -0.40 -17.80
CA LYS A 223 -18.56 0.27 -19.07
C LYS A 223 -17.07 0.20 -19.41
N LYS A 224 -16.20 0.05 -18.40
CA LYS A 224 -14.76 -0.22 -18.58
C LYS A 224 -14.45 -1.70 -18.84
N GLY A 225 -15.45 -2.57 -19.00
CA GLY A 225 -15.27 -4.00 -19.21
C GLY A 225 -14.93 -4.80 -17.95
N ILE A 226 -15.13 -4.23 -16.75
CA ILE A 226 -14.88 -4.91 -15.50
C ILE A 226 -16.10 -5.75 -15.13
N GLU A 227 -15.90 -7.06 -14.93
CA GLU A 227 -16.93 -7.97 -14.49
C GLU A 227 -17.09 -7.90 -12.96
N ILE A 228 -18.32 -7.76 -12.44
CA ILE A 228 -18.58 -7.68 -11.00
C ILE A 228 -19.57 -8.78 -10.61
N HIS A 229 -19.12 -9.72 -9.81
CA HIS A 229 -19.94 -10.82 -9.29
C HIS A 229 -20.25 -10.58 -7.81
N LEU A 230 -21.53 -10.41 -7.50
CA LEU A 230 -22.05 -10.35 -6.12
C LEU A 230 -22.39 -11.74 -5.61
N ASN A 231 -22.46 -11.91 -4.29
CA ASN A 231 -22.64 -13.21 -3.62
C ASN A 231 -21.57 -14.25 -4.03
N ALA A 232 -20.41 -13.79 -4.49
CA ALA A 232 -19.31 -14.61 -4.96
C ALA A 232 -18.20 -14.65 -3.90
N ARG A 233 -17.97 -15.82 -3.33
CA ARG A 233 -16.90 -16.05 -2.34
C ARG A 233 -15.91 -17.07 -2.87
N ALA A 234 -14.65 -16.69 -2.96
CA ALA A 234 -13.58 -17.62 -3.23
C ALA A 234 -13.46 -18.63 -2.07
N GLN A 235 -13.46 -19.91 -2.38
CA GLN A 235 -13.36 -21.00 -1.40
C GLN A 235 -11.95 -21.56 -1.33
N SER A 236 -11.28 -21.69 -2.46
CA SER A 236 -9.92 -22.20 -2.56
C SER A 236 -9.18 -21.53 -3.72
N ILE A 237 -7.86 -21.57 -3.66
CA ILE A 237 -6.96 -21.07 -4.69
C ILE A 237 -5.93 -22.16 -4.98
N HIS A 238 -5.80 -22.53 -6.25
CA HIS A 238 -4.83 -23.53 -6.69
C HIS A 238 -3.99 -22.95 -7.82
N ASP A 239 -2.66 -22.99 -7.65
CA ASP A 239 -1.72 -22.56 -8.68
C ASP A 239 -1.76 -23.54 -9.85
N THR A 240 -1.70 -23.01 -11.06
CA THR A 240 -1.56 -23.72 -12.31
C THR A 240 -0.28 -23.24 -13.02
N ASN A 241 0.05 -23.85 -14.15
CA ASN A 241 1.22 -23.41 -14.93
C ASN A 241 1.10 -21.96 -15.44
N ASP A 242 -0.12 -21.47 -15.64
CA ASP A 242 -0.41 -20.18 -16.28
C ASP A 242 -1.08 -19.15 -15.31
N GLY A 243 -1.21 -19.49 -14.04
CA GLY A 243 -1.86 -18.60 -13.07
C GLY A 243 -2.53 -19.34 -11.91
N VAL A 244 -3.79 -18.99 -11.61
CA VAL A 244 -4.58 -19.59 -10.52
C VAL A 244 -6.00 -19.97 -10.96
N THR A 245 -6.55 -20.96 -10.30
CA THR A 245 -7.97 -21.35 -10.36
C THR A 245 -8.57 -21.36 -8.97
#